data_94142a19be73d4b3ec004642479bb46b
#
_entry.id   94142a19be73d4b3ec004642479bb46b
#
_cell.length_a   1.000
_cell.length_b   1.000
_cell.length_c   1.000
_cell.angle_alpha   90.00
_cell.angle_beta   90.00
_cell.angle_gamma   90.00
#
_symmetry.space_group_name_H-M   'P 1'
#
loop_
_entity.id
_entity.type
_entity.pdbx_description
1 polymer ?
#
loop_
_entity_poly.entity_id
_entity_poly.type
_entity_poly.pdbx_seq_one_letter_code
_entity_poly.pdbx_strand_id
1 'polypeptide(L)'
;MHNSIRANFNKFKPLLFELISRDIKNKYRRSVLGVLWTLLNPLFMMIILSAVFSHIFGFAVENYPIYILCGQVLYNFFSESTQSAMNSIIHSAALIKKVYVPKYIFVLSRILSCSINIFASYAALLIVMVVLRTPLHYTMFLSVIPIAIMIMFSMGIGFILAALSVKYRDIVHLYSVFLTGFIYLAPIMYPIDILNNVLRTIVKINPVTNILEMFREFMMYNSCLLYTSDAADE
;
A
#
# COMPACT_ATOMS: atom_id res chain seq x y z
N MET A 1 15.02 1.64 -30.37
CA MET A 1 14.22 2.29 -29.33
C MET A 1 14.44 1.69 -27.93
N HIS A 2 14.54 0.37 -27.78
CA HIS A 2 14.73 -0.30 -26.46
C HIS A 2 16.09 0.02 -25.78
N ASN A 3 17.19 0.11 -26.56
CA ASN A 3 18.53 0.44 -26.03
C ASN A 3 18.64 1.89 -25.52
N SER A 4 17.87 2.82 -26.09
CA SER A 4 17.84 4.22 -25.65
C SER A 4 17.20 4.41 -24.27
N ILE A 5 16.14 3.65 -23.96
CA ILE A 5 15.43 3.72 -22.66
C ILE A 5 16.32 3.15 -21.55
N ARG A 6 16.97 2.00 -21.79
CA ARG A 6 17.91 1.40 -20.84
C ARG A 6 19.12 2.28 -20.58
N ALA A 7 19.72 2.89 -21.62
CA ALA A 7 20.84 3.80 -21.49
C ALA A 7 20.48 5.05 -20.67
N ASN A 8 19.29 5.63 -20.93
CA ASN A 8 18.80 6.75 -20.15
C ASN A 8 18.50 6.38 -18.69
N PHE A 9 17.89 5.22 -18.42
CA PHE A 9 17.64 4.77 -17.06
C PHE A 9 18.94 4.58 -16.27
N ASN A 10 19.95 3.93 -16.85
CA ASN A 10 21.26 3.74 -16.22
C ASN A 10 21.96 5.07 -15.90
N LYS A 11 21.84 6.07 -16.77
CA LYS A 11 22.39 7.42 -16.55
C LYS A 11 21.82 8.09 -15.31
N PHE A 12 20.50 7.91 -15.05
CA PHE A 12 19.81 8.57 -13.93
C PHE A 12 19.63 7.68 -12.68
N LYS A 13 20.10 6.44 -12.73
CA LYS A 13 20.07 5.51 -11.60
C LYS A 13 20.71 6.07 -10.31
N PRO A 14 21.92 6.70 -10.36
CA PRO A 14 22.52 7.30 -9.16
C PRO A 14 21.64 8.42 -8.57
N LEU A 15 21.06 9.26 -9.43
CA LEU A 15 20.14 10.32 -9.00
C LEU A 15 18.89 9.75 -8.34
N LEU A 16 18.35 8.65 -8.86
CA LEU A 16 17.19 7.98 -8.27
C LEU A 16 17.47 7.53 -6.84
N PHE A 17 18.62 6.88 -6.61
CA PHE A 17 19.02 6.46 -5.26
C PHE A 17 19.22 7.64 -4.31
N GLU A 18 19.81 8.74 -4.80
CA GLU A 18 20.01 9.96 -3.99
C GLU A 18 18.66 10.59 -3.60
N LEU A 19 17.69 10.63 -4.53
CA LEU A 19 16.34 11.10 -4.27
C LEU A 19 15.63 10.24 -3.23
N ILE A 20 15.72 8.92 -3.34
CA ILE A 20 15.15 7.98 -2.37
C ILE A 20 15.78 8.20 -0.98
N SER A 21 17.12 8.25 -0.90
CA SER A 21 17.83 8.48 0.35
C SER A 21 17.45 9.81 0.99
N ARG A 22 17.36 10.87 0.19
CA ARG A 22 16.91 12.19 0.64
C ARG A 22 15.49 12.15 1.20
N ASP A 23 14.56 11.47 0.51
CA ASP A 23 13.17 11.42 0.90
C ASP A 23 12.98 10.66 2.22
N ILE A 24 13.71 9.56 2.41
CA ILE A 24 13.73 8.80 3.66
C ILE A 24 14.33 9.64 4.79
N LYS A 25 15.50 10.27 4.55
CA LYS A 25 16.13 11.13 5.55
C LYS A 25 15.23 12.30 5.95
N ASN A 26 14.56 12.94 5.00
CA ASN A 26 13.67 14.07 5.27
C ASN A 26 12.44 13.66 6.06
N LYS A 27 11.88 12.46 5.80
CA LYS A 27 10.71 11.93 6.53
C LYS A 27 11.01 11.76 8.03
N TYR A 28 12.25 11.38 8.38
CA TYR A 28 12.60 11.01 9.75
C TYR A 28 13.54 11.98 10.47
N ARG A 29 14.08 13.00 9.78
CA ARG A 29 15.17 13.87 10.25
C ARG A 29 14.89 14.60 11.57
N ARG A 30 13.63 14.93 11.88
CA ARG A 30 13.24 15.71 13.07
C ARG A 30 12.42 14.90 14.08
N SER A 31 12.35 13.62 13.93
CA SER A 31 11.54 12.78 14.81
C SER A 31 12.42 11.99 15.77
N VAL A 32 12.08 12.04 17.05
CA VAL A 32 12.77 11.26 18.11
C VAL A 32 12.59 9.76 17.87
N LEU A 33 11.40 9.34 17.45
CA LEU A 33 11.08 7.94 17.17
C LEU A 33 11.41 7.53 15.71
N GLY A 34 11.65 8.50 14.82
CA GLY A 34 12.09 8.27 13.43
C GLY A 34 11.27 7.20 12.71
N VAL A 35 11.96 6.17 12.24
CA VAL A 35 11.36 5.05 11.51
C VAL A 35 10.36 4.26 12.37
N LEU A 36 10.45 4.32 13.70
CA LEU A 36 9.55 3.58 14.59
C LEU A 36 8.08 4.00 14.39
N TRP A 37 7.80 5.23 13.95
CA TRP A 37 6.45 5.67 13.62
C TRP A 37 5.78 4.86 12.49
N THR A 38 6.55 4.31 11.55
CA THR A 38 5.98 3.44 10.51
C THR A 38 5.43 2.14 11.07
N LEU A 39 5.96 1.70 12.21
CA LEU A 39 5.51 0.52 12.94
C LEU A 39 4.38 0.87 13.91
N LEU A 40 4.56 1.94 14.69
CA LEU A 40 3.63 2.32 15.76
C LEU A 40 2.27 2.76 15.22
N ASN A 41 2.23 3.50 14.11
CA ASN A 41 0.98 4.01 13.56
C ASN A 41 0.00 2.88 13.16
N PRO A 42 0.36 1.87 12.36
CA PRO A 42 -0.51 0.73 12.09
C PRO A 42 -0.88 -0.04 13.36
N LEU A 43 0.04 -0.17 14.33
CA LEU A 43 -0.21 -0.87 15.58
C LEU A 43 -1.25 -0.16 16.46
N PHE A 44 -1.12 1.15 16.64
CA PHE A 44 -2.11 1.91 17.39
C PHE A 44 -3.49 1.87 16.73
N MET A 45 -3.54 2.02 15.40
CA MET A 45 -4.80 1.91 14.68
C MET A 45 -5.40 0.51 14.77
N MET A 46 -4.58 -0.54 14.72
CA MET A 46 -5.02 -1.91 14.95
C MET A 46 -5.65 -2.06 16.35
N ILE A 47 -5.00 -1.56 17.39
CA ILE A 47 -5.51 -1.62 18.78
C ILE A 47 -6.85 -0.90 18.89
N ILE A 48 -6.95 0.33 18.37
CA ILE A 48 -8.16 1.14 18.43
C ILE A 48 -9.31 0.45 17.67
N LEU A 49 -9.06 0.03 16.41
CA LEU A 49 -10.08 -0.59 15.59
C LEU A 49 -10.47 -1.97 16.13
N SER A 50 -9.53 -2.74 16.66
CA SER A 50 -9.85 -4.02 17.30
C SER A 50 -10.71 -3.80 18.55
N ALA A 51 -10.41 -2.81 19.38
CA ALA A 51 -11.21 -2.51 20.56
C ALA A 51 -12.65 -2.09 20.20
N VAL A 52 -12.82 -1.33 19.12
CA VAL A 52 -14.15 -0.86 18.67
C VAL A 52 -14.93 -1.96 17.94
N PHE A 53 -14.30 -2.66 17.01
CA PHE A 53 -14.99 -3.53 16.07
C PHE A 53 -14.93 -5.02 16.42
N SER A 54 -14.08 -5.45 17.38
CA SER A 54 -13.97 -6.85 17.76
C SER A 54 -15.30 -7.43 18.28
N HIS A 55 -16.11 -6.62 18.95
CA HIS A 55 -17.45 -7.03 19.40
C HIS A 55 -18.46 -7.20 18.27
N ILE A 56 -18.25 -6.50 17.14
CA ILE A 56 -19.17 -6.53 15.98
C ILE A 56 -18.75 -7.64 15.02
N PHE A 57 -17.47 -7.75 14.70
CA PHE A 57 -16.94 -8.62 13.65
C PHE A 57 -16.04 -9.76 14.17
N GLY A 58 -15.66 -9.75 15.45
CA GLY A 58 -14.71 -10.68 16.03
C GLY A 58 -15.17 -12.14 15.99
N PHE A 59 -16.48 -12.38 15.99
CA PHE A 59 -17.06 -13.71 15.86
C PHE A 59 -17.01 -14.27 14.43
N ALA A 60 -16.91 -13.39 13.42
CA ALA A 60 -16.90 -13.78 12.03
C ALA A 60 -15.48 -14.00 11.47
N VAL A 61 -14.45 -13.52 12.17
CA VAL A 61 -13.06 -13.57 11.71
C VAL A 61 -12.15 -14.04 12.83
N GLU A 62 -11.47 -15.14 12.58
CA GLU A 62 -10.41 -15.61 13.47
C GLU A 62 -9.23 -14.61 13.49
N ASN A 63 -8.72 -14.26 14.69
CA ASN A 63 -7.62 -13.31 14.84
C ASN A 63 -7.87 -11.94 14.20
N TYR A 64 -9.03 -11.35 14.50
CA TYR A 64 -9.45 -10.04 13.95
C TYR A 64 -8.39 -8.92 14.01
N PRO A 65 -7.53 -8.78 15.04
CA PRO A 65 -6.44 -7.80 15.04
C PRO A 65 -5.49 -7.93 13.86
N ILE A 66 -5.12 -9.18 13.50
CA ILE A 66 -4.23 -9.45 12.37
C ILE A 66 -4.95 -9.16 11.06
N TYR A 67 -6.22 -9.50 10.96
CA TYR A 67 -7.05 -9.20 9.81
C TYR A 67 -7.06 -7.71 9.46
N ILE A 68 -7.27 -6.84 10.46
CA ILE A 68 -7.22 -5.39 10.31
C ILE A 68 -5.80 -4.94 9.92
N LEU A 69 -4.78 -5.45 10.61
CA LEU A 69 -3.40 -5.03 10.40
C LEU A 69 -2.93 -5.35 8.97
N CYS A 70 -3.29 -6.52 8.43
CA CYS A 70 -3.05 -6.88 7.04
C CYS A 70 -3.66 -5.86 6.08
N GLY A 71 -4.93 -5.50 6.31
CA GLY A 71 -5.63 -4.50 5.53
C GLY A 71 -4.99 -3.13 5.57
N GLN A 72 -4.63 -2.68 6.77
CA GLN A 72 -4.02 -1.38 6.98
C GLN A 72 -2.63 -1.25 6.34
N VAL A 73 -1.79 -2.28 6.44
CA VAL A 73 -0.43 -2.25 5.87
C VAL A 73 -0.49 -2.01 4.36
N LEU A 74 -1.33 -2.73 3.64
CA LEU A 74 -1.47 -2.57 2.19
C LEU A 74 -2.16 -1.25 1.82
N TYR A 75 -3.24 -0.90 2.52
CA TYR A 75 -3.97 0.33 2.24
C TYR A 75 -3.14 1.58 2.52
N ASN A 76 -2.45 1.64 3.66
CA ASN A 76 -1.58 2.76 4.01
C ASN A 76 -0.47 2.93 2.97
N PHE A 77 0.12 1.83 2.51
CA PHE A 77 1.09 1.89 1.42
C PHE A 77 0.48 2.45 0.12
N PHE A 78 -0.68 1.92 -0.30
CA PHE A 78 -1.37 2.40 -1.51
C PHE A 78 -1.68 3.89 -1.42
N SER A 79 -2.28 4.32 -0.32
CA SER A 79 -2.65 5.71 -0.09
C SER A 79 -1.43 6.63 -0.04
N GLU A 80 -0.40 6.27 0.73
CA GLU A 80 0.82 7.07 0.88
C GLU A 80 1.60 7.15 -0.44
N SER A 81 1.77 6.03 -1.14
CA SER A 81 2.57 5.97 -2.37
C SER A 81 1.92 6.76 -3.51
N THR A 82 0.61 6.60 -3.72
CA THR A 82 -0.12 7.31 -4.77
C THR A 82 -0.24 8.80 -4.49
N GLN A 83 -0.47 9.20 -3.24
CA GLN A 83 -0.52 10.61 -2.85
C GLN A 83 0.87 11.28 -2.95
N SER A 84 1.93 10.60 -2.54
CA SER A 84 3.32 11.08 -2.69
C SER A 84 3.72 11.19 -4.14
N ALA A 85 3.35 10.21 -4.97
CA ALA A 85 3.58 10.22 -6.42
C ALA A 85 2.88 11.39 -7.09
N MET A 86 1.61 11.62 -6.78
CA MET A 86 0.80 12.73 -7.30
C MET A 86 1.46 14.09 -7.04
N ASN A 87 2.01 14.30 -5.86
CA ASN A 87 2.64 15.56 -5.47
C ASN A 87 4.12 15.68 -5.90
N SER A 88 4.72 14.61 -6.44
CA SER A 88 6.16 14.51 -6.69
C SER A 88 6.70 15.57 -7.64
N ILE A 89 6.00 15.83 -8.74
CA ILE A 89 6.42 16.81 -9.76
C ILE A 89 6.28 18.23 -9.23
N ILE A 90 5.21 18.54 -8.51
CA ILE A 90 4.95 19.86 -7.93
C ILE A 90 6.00 20.19 -6.89
N HIS A 91 6.29 19.27 -5.97
CA HIS A 91 7.30 19.48 -4.94
C HIS A 91 8.74 19.53 -5.49
N SER A 92 8.99 18.91 -6.63
CA SER A 92 10.31 18.91 -7.27
C SER A 92 10.47 20.00 -8.34
N ALA A 93 9.51 20.92 -8.49
CA ALA A 93 9.51 21.93 -9.54
C ALA A 93 10.77 22.81 -9.54
N ALA A 94 11.29 23.16 -8.36
CA ALA A 94 12.53 23.95 -8.23
C ALA A 94 13.76 23.21 -8.80
N LEU A 95 13.83 21.89 -8.64
CA LEU A 95 14.91 21.07 -9.17
C LEU A 95 14.76 20.84 -10.67
N ILE A 96 13.54 20.60 -11.12
CA ILE A 96 13.21 20.40 -12.55
C ILE A 96 13.58 21.62 -13.40
N LYS A 97 13.43 22.83 -12.85
CA LYS A 97 13.81 24.08 -13.54
C LYS A 97 15.32 24.28 -13.67
N LYS A 98 16.12 23.66 -12.80
CA LYS A 98 17.58 23.85 -12.75
C LYS A 98 18.37 22.79 -13.54
N VAL A 99 17.82 21.56 -13.60
CA VAL A 99 18.51 20.40 -14.19
C VAL A 99 17.54 19.65 -15.10
N TYR A 100 18.02 19.29 -16.29
CA TYR A 100 17.25 18.46 -17.20
C TYR A 100 17.21 17.01 -16.71
N VAL A 101 16.11 16.64 -16.04
CA VAL A 101 15.86 15.29 -15.53
C VAL A 101 14.48 14.85 -16.01
N PRO A 102 14.33 13.63 -16.54
CA PRO A 102 13.04 13.09 -16.91
C PRO A 102 12.07 13.06 -15.71
N LYS A 103 10.86 13.60 -15.89
CA LYS A 103 9.88 13.78 -14.81
C LYS A 103 9.47 12.47 -14.13
N TYR A 104 9.48 11.34 -14.86
CA TYR A 104 9.12 10.04 -14.31
C TYR A 104 10.05 9.59 -13.16
N ILE A 105 11.28 10.08 -13.10
CA ILE A 105 12.24 9.72 -12.04
C ILE A 105 11.77 10.23 -10.68
N PHE A 106 11.16 11.41 -10.63
CA PHE A 106 10.61 11.97 -9.39
C PHE A 106 9.41 11.17 -8.88
N VAL A 107 8.52 10.74 -9.80
CA VAL A 107 7.39 9.88 -9.44
C VAL A 107 7.89 8.53 -8.93
N LEU A 108 8.82 7.91 -9.66
CA LEU A 108 9.39 6.61 -9.31
C LEU A 108 10.14 6.65 -7.96
N SER A 109 10.92 7.73 -7.69
CA SER A 109 11.64 7.87 -6.42
C SER A 109 10.69 7.90 -5.22
N ARG A 110 9.53 8.58 -5.35
CA ARG A 110 8.53 8.65 -4.27
C ARG A 110 7.91 7.29 -3.98
N ILE A 111 7.51 6.56 -5.01
CA ILE A 111 6.90 5.23 -4.84
C ILE A 111 7.90 4.25 -4.24
N LEU A 112 9.16 4.24 -4.73
CA LEU A 112 10.20 3.38 -4.18
C LEU A 112 10.58 3.75 -2.73
N SER A 113 10.54 5.04 -2.37
CA SER A 113 10.72 5.45 -0.97
C SER A 113 9.60 4.92 -0.07
N CYS A 114 8.35 4.95 -0.54
CA CYS A 114 7.23 4.36 0.18
C CYS A 114 7.32 2.82 0.24
N SER A 115 7.89 2.18 -0.80
CA SER A 115 8.07 0.72 -0.82
C SER A 115 9.02 0.22 0.28
N ILE A 116 9.96 1.05 0.74
CA ILE A 116 10.79 0.70 1.90
C ILE A 116 9.95 0.67 3.18
N ASN A 117 8.99 1.58 3.30
CA ASN A 117 8.10 1.62 4.48
C ASN A 117 7.17 0.42 4.55
N ILE A 118 6.66 -0.11 3.41
CA ILE A 118 5.79 -1.30 3.44
C ILE A 118 6.55 -2.53 3.96
N PHE A 119 7.82 -2.69 3.61
CA PHE A 119 8.63 -3.79 4.16
C PHE A 119 8.84 -3.64 5.67
N ALA A 120 9.03 -2.41 6.18
CA ALA A 120 9.09 -2.17 7.61
C ALA A 120 7.74 -2.50 8.29
N SER A 121 6.62 -2.07 7.72
CA SER A 121 5.28 -2.40 8.24
C SER A 121 4.96 -3.90 8.16
N TYR A 122 5.44 -4.57 7.13
CA TYR A 122 5.34 -6.03 7.00
C TYR A 122 6.14 -6.74 8.11
N ALA A 123 7.35 -6.28 8.41
CA ALA A 123 8.12 -6.82 9.54
C ALA A 123 7.39 -6.62 10.89
N ALA A 124 6.72 -5.47 11.08
CA ALA A 124 5.88 -5.23 12.26
C ALA A 124 4.71 -6.22 12.33
N LEU A 125 4.05 -6.49 11.21
CA LEU A 125 2.98 -7.48 11.13
C LEU A 125 3.47 -8.86 11.59
N LEU A 126 4.64 -9.31 11.11
CA LEU A 126 5.23 -10.58 11.53
C LEU A 126 5.53 -10.62 13.04
N ILE A 127 6.05 -9.54 13.61
CA ILE A 127 6.28 -9.42 15.06
C ILE A 127 4.97 -9.57 15.83
N VAL A 128 3.90 -8.90 15.39
CA VAL A 128 2.58 -9.00 16.03
C VAL A 128 2.03 -10.42 15.97
N MET A 129 2.20 -11.12 14.84
CA MET A 129 1.76 -12.51 14.71
C MET A 129 2.49 -13.44 15.71
N VAL A 130 3.79 -13.23 15.89
CA VAL A 130 4.58 -13.97 16.90
C VAL A 130 4.08 -13.67 18.33
N VAL A 131 3.83 -12.40 18.64
CA VAL A 131 3.35 -11.97 19.96
C VAL A 131 1.97 -12.55 20.27
N LEU A 132 1.08 -12.57 19.28
CA LEU A 132 -0.27 -13.15 19.41
C LEU A 132 -0.29 -14.69 19.30
N ARG A 133 0.90 -15.33 19.17
CA ARG A 133 1.05 -16.77 19.03
C ARG A 133 0.23 -17.40 17.91
N THR A 134 0.04 -16.66 16.82
CA THR A 134 -0.63 -17.22 15.64
C THR A 134 0.29 -18.18 14.90
N PRO A 135 -0.24 -19.26 14.31
CA PRO A 135 0.58 -20.21 13.59
C PRO A 135 1.27 -19.53 12.41
N LEU A 136 2.59 -19.69 12.34
CA LEU A 136 3.39 -19.19 11.22
C LEU A 136 3.43 -20.27 10.14
N HIS A 137 2.87 -19.95 8.98
CA HIS A 137 2.86 -20.85 7.83
C HIS A 137 3.94 -20.47 6.82
N TYR A 138 4.47 -21.44 6.09
CA TYR A 138 5.44 -21.17 5.02
C TYR A 138 4.85 -20.35 3.87
N THR A 139 3.52 -20.34 3.70
CA THR A 139 2.81 -19.50 2.73
C THR A 139 3.01 -17.99 2.95
N MET A 140 3.43 -17.58 4.15
CA MET A 140 3.78 -16.19 4.44
C MET A 140 4.91 -15.64 3.54
N PHE A 141 5.82 -16.47 3.08
CA PHE A 141 6.83 -16.04 2.11
C PHE A 141 6.21 -15.66 0.76
N LEU A 142 5.07 -16.26 0.39
CA LEU A 142 4.35 -15.93 -0.83
C LEU A 142 3.62 -14.58 -0.73
N SER A 143 3.42 -14.06 0.48
CA SER A 143 2.79 -12.74 0.69
C SER A 143 3.60 -11.57 0.08
N VAL A 144 4.86 -11.80 -0.28
CA VAL A 144 5.66 -10.85 -1.05
C VAL A 144 5.06 -10.63 -2.46
N ILE A 145 4.35 -11.61 -3.02
CA ILE A 145 3.71 -11.49 -4.34
C ILE A 145 2.62 -10.40 -4.34
N PRO A 146 1.59 -10.43 -3.47
CA PRO A 146 0.61 -9.35 -3.42
C PRO A 146 1.22 -7.99 -3.06
N ILE A 147 2.29 -7.94 -2.25
CA ILE A 147 3.03 -6.69 -2.01
C ILE A 147 3.64 -6.16 -3.32
N ALA A 148 4.28 -7.01 -4.12
CA ALA A 148 4.85 -6.61 -5.40
C ALA A 148 3.78 -6.15 -6.40
N ILE A 149 2.64 -6.85 -6.47
CA ILE A 149 1.49 -6.45 -7.30
C ILE A 149 0.95 -5.08 -6.84
N MET A 150 0.82 -4.85 -5.53
CA MET A 150 0.37 -3.57 -4.97
C MET A 150 1.34 -2.44 -5.34
N ILE A 151 2.66 -2.67 -5.29
CA ILE A 151 3.68 -1.69 -5.70
C ILE A 151 3.51 -1.36 -7.18
N MET A 152 3.36 -2.35 -8.05
CA MET A 152 3.16 -2.15 -9.50
C MET A 152 1.86 -1.40 -9.79
N PHE A 153 0.78 -1.76 -9.12
CA PHE A 153 -0.52 -1.12 -9.25
C PHE A 153 -0.47 0.35 -8.80
N SER A 154 0.12 0.61 -7.63
CA SER A 154 0.33 1.97 -7.11
C SER A 154 1.21 2.81 -8.03
N MET A 155 2.19 2.18 -8.71
CA MET A 155 3.05 2.84 -9.68
C MET A 155 2.24 3.31 -10.90
N GLY A 156 1.38 2.47 -11.44
CA GLY A 156 0.50 2.83 -12.56
C GLY A 156 -0.42 4.01 -12.23
N ILE A 157 -1.15 3.91 -11.11
CA ILE A 157 -2.04 5.00 -10.64
C ILE A 157 -1.24 6.25 -10.31
N GLY A 158 -0.09 6.12 -9.65
CA GLY A 158 0.77 7.23 -9.28
C GLY A 158 1.26 8.04 -10.48
N PHE A 159 1.63 7.39 -11.60
CA PHE A 159 1.99 8.08 -12.83
C PHE A 159 0.83 8.86 -13.44
N ILE A 160 -0.37 8.26 -13.46
CA ILE A 160 -1.58 8.93 -13.97
C ILE A 160 -1.90 10.16 -13.11
N LEU A 161 -1.94 10.01 -11.79
CA LEU A 161 -2.22 11.09 -10.86
C LEU A 161 -1.18 12.20 -10.91
N ALA A 162 0.12 11.85 -11.03
CA ALA A 162 1.19 12.84 -11.18
C ALA A 162 1.04 13.67 -12.46
N ALA A 163 0.61 13.07 -13.57
CA ALA A 163 0.35 13.79 -14.81
C ALA A 163 -0.87 14.71 -14.69
N LEU A 164 -1.95 14.22 -14.06
CA LEU A 164 -3.19 14.96 -13.88
C LEU A 164 -3.03 16.14 -12.90
N SER A 165 -2.30 15.96 -11.79
CA SER A 165 -2.09 17.01 -10.79
C SER A 165 -1.30 18.21 -11.29
N VAL A 166 -0.43 18.02 -12.29
CA VAL A 166 0.28 19.12 -12.96
C VAL A 166 -0.68 19.97 -13.79
N LYS A 167 -1.70 19.35 -14.41
CA LYS A 167 -2.68 20.04 -15.25
C LYS A 167 -3.83 20.63 -14.43
N TYR A 168 -4.32 19.88 -13.45
CA TYR A 168 -5.48 20.22 -12.63
C TYR A 168 -5.13 20.11 -11.15
N ARG A 169 -4.93 21.24 -10.48
CA ARG A 169 -4.53 21.26 -9.04
C ARG A 169 -5.61 20.73 -8.10
N ASP A 170 -6.87 20.84 -8.48
CA ASP A 170 -8.01 20.39 -7.67
C ASP A 170 -8.05 18.87 -7.51
N ILE A 171 -7.40 18.13 -8.41
CA ILE A 171 -7.28 16.67 -8.31
C ILE A 171 -6.62 16.24 -6.98
N VAL A 172 -5.71 17.04 -6.44
CA VAL A 172 -5.06 16.75 -5.16
C VAL A 172 -6.09 16.65 -4.04
N HIS A 173 -7.04 17.60 -4.00
CA HIS A 173 -8.11 17.61 -3.00
C HIS A 173 -9.14 16.51 -3.26
N LEU A 174 -9.58 16.34 -4.51
CA LEU A 174 -10.52 15.30 -4.90
C LEU A 174 -9.98 13.90 -4.57
N TYR A 175 -8.70 13.64 -4.86
CA TYR A 175 -8.09 12.35 -4.57
C TYR A 175 -7.95 12.10 -3.06
N SER A 176 -7.67 13.13 -2.27
CA SER A 176 -7.65 13.02 -0.81
C SER A 176 -9.01 12.60 -0.24
N VAL A 177 -10.10 13.22 -0.73
CA VAL A 177 -11.47 12.85 -0.35
C VAL A 177 -11.80 11.43 -0.82
N PHE A 178 -11.41 11.08 -2.06
CA PHE A 178 -11.57 9.72 -2.59
C PHE A 178 -10.90 8.69 -1.69
N LEU A 179 -9.64 8.90 -1.28
CA LEU A 179 -8.92 7.98 -0.39
C LEU A 179 -9.64 7.81 0.96
N THR A 180 -10.19 8.91 1.52
CA THR A 180 -10.93 8.84 2.77
C THR A 180 -12.19 7.96 2.64
N GLY A 181 -12.89 8.03 1.52
CA GLY A 181 -14.03 7.14 1.23
C GLY A 181 -13.59 5.72 0.87
N PHE A 182 -12.46 5.59 0.18
CA PHE A 182 -11.97 4.31 -0.33
C PHE A 182 -11.57 3.32 0.77
N ILE A 183 -11.19 3.81 1.96
CA ILE A 183 -10.92 2.95 3.13
C ILE A 183 -12.16 2.13 3.54
N TYR A 184 -13.37 2.70 3.31
CA TYR A 184 -14.63 2.03 3.59
C TYR A 184 -15.12 1.17 2.41
N LEU A 185 -14.68 1.49 1.19
CA LEU A 185 -15.00 0.71 0.00
C LEU A 185 -14.10 -0.54 -0.10
N ALA A 186 -12.88 -0.47 0.39
CA ALA A 186 -12.02 -1.64 0.53
C ALA A 186 -12.35 -2.36 1.86
N PRO A 187 -12.46 -3.69 1.88
CA PRO A 187 -12.85 -4.45 3.08
C PRO A 187 -11.70 -4.58 4.08
N ILE A 188 -11.24 -3.42 4.59
CA ILE A 188 -10.11 -3.36 5.53
C ILE A 188 -10.58 -3.74 6.94
N MET A 189 -11.76 -3.24 7.34
CA MET A 189 -12.28 -3.35 8.70
C MET A 189 -13.35 -4.43 8.85
N TYR A 190 -13.94 -4.88 7.76
CA TYR A 190 -15.06 -5.81 7.77
C TYR A 190 -14.84 -6.96 6.76
N PRO A 191 -15.38 -8.15 7.04
CA PRO A 191 -15.34 -9.26 6.10
C PRO A 191 -16.36 -9.05 4.97
N ILE A 192 -16.01 -9.49 3.76
CA ILE A 192 -16.86 -9.30 2.55
C ILE A 192 -18.19 -10.00 2.66
N ASP A 193 -18.26 -11.08 3.45
CA ASP A 193 -19.46 -11.92 3.58
C ASP A 193 -20.65 -11.22 4.23
N ILE A 194 -20.42 -10.12 4.95
CA ILE A 194 -21.46 -9.32 5.59
C ILE A 194 -22.19 -8.40 4.59
N LEU A 195 -21.61 -8.19 3.40
CA LEU A 195 -22.14 -7.27 2.41
C LEU A 195 -23.29 -7.89 1.60
N ASN A 196 -24.29 -7.07 1.26
CA ASN A 196 -25.32 -7.41 0.31
C ASN A 196 -24.72 -7.71 -1.07
N ASN A 197 -25.38 -8.55 -1.88
CA ASN A 197 -24.89 -9.00 -3.18
C ASN A 197 -24.40 -7.88 -4.10
N VAL A 198 -25.08 -6.74 -4.14
CA VAL A 198 -24.71 -5.60 -4.98
C VAL A 198 -23.38 -4.97 -4.50
N LEU A 199 -23.25 -4.69 -3.20
CA LEU A 199 -22.04 -4.13 -2.62
C LEU A 199 -20.87 -5.13 -2.71
N ARG A 200 -21.14 -6.41 -2.49
CA ARG A 200 -20.15 -7.49 -2.63
C ARG A 200 -19.56 -7.52 -4.04
N THR A 201 -20.38 -7.38 -5.07
CA THR A 201 -19.92 -7.34 -6.46
C THR A 201 -19.04 -6.12 -6.72
N ILE A 202 -19.45 -4.92 -6.26
CA ILE A 202 -18.68 -3.69 -6.41
C ILE A 202 -17.32 -3.82 -5.73
N VAL A 203 -17.30 -4.34 -4.50
CA VAL A 203 -16.05 -4.52 -3.72
C VAL A 203 -15.14 -5.56 -4.37
N LYS A 204 -15.67 -6.64 -4.92
CA LYS A 204 -14.88 -7.68 -5.62
C LYS A 204 -14.29 -7.22 -6.96
N ILE A 205 -14.93 -6.28 -7.66
CA ILE A 205 -14.36 -5.69 -8.89
C ILE A 205 -13.14 -4.80 -8.58
N ASN A 206 -13.02 -4.30 -7.36
CA ASN A 206 -11.92 -3.44 -6.97
C ASN A 206 -10.59 -4.22 -6.90
N PRO A 207 -9.57 -3.87 -7.71
CA PRO A 207 -8.30 -4.59 -7.73
C PRO A 207 -7.54 -4.54 -6.40
N VAL A 208 -7.70 -3.46 -5.62
CA VAL A 208 -7.08 -3.35 -4.29
C VAL A 208 -7.68 -4.37 -3.34
N THR A 209 -8.98 -4.64 -3.42
CA THR A 209 -9.65 -5.69 -2.64
C THR A 209 -9.06 -7.06 -2.95
N ASN A 210 -8.92 -7.40 -4.22
CA ASN A 210 -8.39 -8.71 -4.62
C ASN A 210 -6.93 -8.91 -4.15
N ILE A 211 -6.11 -7.86 -4.23
CA ILE A 211 -4.73 -7.91 -3.72
C ILE A 211 -4.73 -8.07 -2.19
N LEU A 212 -5.65 -7.41 -1.50
CA LEU A 212 -5.81 -7.49 -0.06
C LEU A 212 -6.24 -8.88 0.41
N GLU A 213 -7.22 -9.47 -0.26
CA GLU A 213 -7.68 -10.83 0.03
C GLU A 213 -6.57 -11.85 -0.19
N MET A 214 -5.87 -11.78 -1.34
CA MET A 214 -4.71 -12.63 -1.61
C MET A 214 -3.64 -12.50 -0.52
N PHE A 215 -3.39 -11.29 -0.03
CA PHE A 215 -2.43 -11.06 1.04
C PHE A 215 -2.86 -11.72 2.35
N ARG A 216 -4.15 -11.62 2.71
CA ARG A 216 -4.74 -12.25 3.89
C ARG A 216 -4.71 -13.77 3.80
N GLU A 217 -5.02 -14.33 2.64
CA GLU A 217 -4.97 -15.79 2.42
C GLU A 217 -3.58 -16.34 2.69
N PHE A 218 -2.53 -15.69 2.18
CA PHE A 218 -1.15 -16.11 2.45
C PHE A 218 -0.72 -15.91 3.90
N MET A 219 -1.25 -14.87 4.59
CA MET A 219 -0.84 -14.54 5.95
C MET A 219 -1.62 -15.32 7.02
N MET A 220 -2.92 -15.59 6.82
CA MET A 220 -3.81 -16.09 7.86
C MET A 220 -4.29 -17.53 7.62
N TYR A 221 -4.58 -17.90 6.35
CA TYR A 221 -5.38 -19.10 6.09
C TYR A 221 -4.60 -20.28 5.48
N ASN A 222 -3.30 -20.18 5.27
CA ASN A 222 -2.48 -21.25 4.67
C ASN A 222 -3.06 -21.83 3.35
N SER A 223 -3.96 -21.10 2.70
CA SER A 223 -4.59 -21.50 1.45
C SER A 223 -3.81 -20.92 0.27
N CYS A 224 -3.44 -21.79 -0.66
CA CYS A 224 -2.87 -21.38 -1.92
C CYS A 224 -4.03 -21.05 -2.87
N LEU A 225 -3.93 -20.01 -3.67
CA LEU A 225 -4.89 -19.42 -4.63
C LEU A 225 -5.72 -20.40 -5.51
N LEU A 226 -5.59 -21.70 -5.32
CA LEU A 226 -6.28 -22.71 -6.11
C LEU A 226 -7.76 -22.91 -5.73
N TYR A 227 -8.26 -22.28 -4.65
CA TYR A 227 -9.61 -22.57 -4.12
C TYR A 227 -10.70 -21.57 -4.54
N THR A 228 -10.42 -20.57 -5.35
CA THR A 228 -11.45 -19.66 -5.85
C THR A 228 -12.18 -20.19 -7.11
N SER A 229 -11.80 -21.37 -7.59
CA SER A 229 -12.41 -22.00 -8.78
C SER A 229 -13.72 -22.74 -8.50
N ASP A 230 -13.94 -23.21 -7.26
CA ASP A 230 -15.08 -24.07 -6.97
C ASP A 230 -16.39 -23.31 -6.62
N ALA A 231 -16.33 -21.97 -6.51
CA ALA A 231 -17.52 -21.14 -6.28
C ALA A 231 -18.20 -20.65 -7.57
N ALA A 232 -17.75 -21.11 -8.74
CA ALA A 232 -18.35 -20.76 -10.03
C ALA A 232 -19.24 -21.87 -10.61
N ASP A 233 -19.34 -23.04 -9.93
CA ASP A 233 -20.07 -24.21 -10.42
C ASP A 233 -21.26 -24.63 -9.52
N GLU A 234 -21.80 -23.71 -8.67
CA GLU A 234 -23.11 -23.90 -8.04
C GLU A 234 -24.10 -22.77 -8.33
#